data_f063d10c890c79e474acec03503739b5
#
_entry.id   f063d10c890c79e474acec03503739b5
#
_cell.length_a   1.000
_cell.length_b   1.000
_cell.length_c   1.000
_cell.angle_alpha   90.00
_cell.angle_beta   90.00
_cell.angle_gamma   90.00
#
_symmetry.space_group_name_H-M   'P 1'
#
loop_
_entity.id
_entity.type
_entity.pdbx_description
1 polymer ?
#
loop_
_entity_poly.entity_id
_entity_poly.type
_entity_poly.pdbx_seq_one_letter_code
_entity_poly.pdbx_strand_id
1 'polypeptide(L)'
;ERNVPMFGQYKFEPKDDFINNEQIHWVSIEEQLKTLQKFIRDGKVRYIALSNEWPWGVMEFLRVARSENLPLINAVQNSYSLINRAAELGMTEILFREKIGFFAYSPLAFGHLTGKYILNPKEKGRVTLFEGYAKRFDKPGVPLAVEKYLKLSQQYEMSLTQMALSFVMSQWFVTSTIVGATKLSQLKENVEAYSTQLSDEILKDIENIHLQCMNPAP
;
A
#
# COMPACT_ATOMS: atom_id res chain seq x y z
N GLU A 1 14.37 -11.86 -0.95
CA GLU A 1 13.48 -11.00 -0.14
C GLU A 1 13.73 -11.23 1.35
N ARG A 2 13.67 -10.16 2.14
CA ARG A 2 13.73 -10.28 3.60
C ARG A 2 12.43 -10.91 4.12
N ASN A 3 12.53 -11.71 5.19
CA ASN A 3 11.34 -12.28 5.83
C ASN A 3 10.61 -11.21 6.65
N VAL A 4 9.80 -10.41 6.00
CA VAL A 4 9.00 -9.36 6.62
C VAL A 4 7.52 -9.69 6.56
N PRO A 5 6.70 -9.19 7.50
CA PRO A 5 5.25 -9.34 7.43
C PRO A 5 4.72 -8.72 6.14
N MET A 6 4.00 -9.49 5.34
CA MET A 6 3.37 -9.05 4.09
C MET A 6 1.97 -9.63 3.97
N PHE A 7 1.11 -8.95 3.19
CA PHE A 7 -0.18 -9.48 2.75
C PHE A 7 -1.08 -10.02 3.87
N GLY A 8 -1.26 -9.22 4.91
CA GLY A 8 -2.17 -9.55 6.00
C GLY A 8 -1.49 -9.98 7.31
N GLN A 9 -0.19 -10.07 7.32
CA GLN A 9 0.59 -10.16 8.54
C GLN A 9 0.82 -8.75 9.09
N TYR A 10 0.79 -8.57 10.40
CA TYR A 10 0.90 -7.25 11.04
C TYR A 10 1.97 -7.21 12.15
N LYS A 11 2.70 -8.29 12.35
CA LYS A 11 3.82 -8.33 13.29
C LYS A 11 5.02 -9.04 12.69
N PHE A 12 6.19 -8.54 13.01
CA PHE A 12 7.43 -9.23 12.72
C PHE A 12 7.65 -10.32 13.78
N GLU A 13 7.88 -11.54 13.33
CA GLU A 13 8.30 -12.66 14.17
C GLU A 13 9.61 -13.21 13.63
N PRO A 14 10.70 -13.16 14.42
CA PRO A 14 11.94 -13.82 14.02
C PRO A 14 11.69 -15.33 13.90
N LYS A 15 12.14 -15.92 12.81
CA LYS A 15 12.08 -17.37 12.62
C LYS A 15 13.48 -17.93 12.77
N ASP A 16 13.63 -18.97 13.58
CA ASP A 16 14.90 -19.62 13.85
C ASP A 16 15.59 -20.12 12.58
N ASP A 17 14.81 -20.57 11.58
CA ASP A 17 15.30 -20.99 10.28
C ASP A 17 16.06 -19.90 9.51
N PHE A 18 15.75 -18.62 9.78
CA PHE A 18 16.42 -17.49 9.14
C PHE A 18 17.69 -17.04 9.86
N ILE A 19 17.82 -17.38 11.13
CA ILE A 19 18.98 -17.01 11.96
C ILE A 19 20.09 -18.08 11.83
N ASN A 20 19.68 -19.36 11.74
CA ASN A 20 20.58 -20.50 11.87
C ASN A 20 20.72 -21.35 10.59
N ASN A 21 20.04 -21.01 9.49
CA ASN A 21 20.09 -21.82 8.27
C ASN A 21 21.09 -21.28 7.26
N GLU A 22 22.32 -21.77 7.32
CA GLU A 22 23.40 -21.44 6.38
C GLU A 22 23.09 -21.83 4.91
N GLN A 23 22.04 -22.62 4.67
CA GLN A 23 21.63 -23.05 3.33
C GLN A 23 20.73 -22.01 2.63
N ILE A 24 20.18 -21.03 3.35
CA ILE A 24 19.38 -19.97 2.74
C ILE A 24 20.32 -18.86 2.31
N HIS A 25 20.80 -18.91 1.08
CA HIS A 25 21.60 -17.85 0.46
C HIS A 25 20.70 -16.63 0.15
N TRP A 26 20.62 -15.71 1.08
CA TRP A 26 20.01 -14.40 0.86
C TRP A 26 20.96 -13.56 0.01
N VAL A 27 20.44 -13.02 -1.08
CA VAL A 27 21.16 -11.98 -1.83
C VAL A 27 21.27 -10.75 -0.92
N SER A 28 22.49 -10.34 -0.58
CA SER A 28 22.70 -9.19 0.30
C SER A 28 22.17 -7.90 -0.33
N ILE A 29 21.81 -6.92 0.49
CA ILE A 29 21.38 -5.60 0.01
C ILE A 29 22.46 -4.97 -0.87
N GLU A 30 23.72 -5.12 -0.50
CA GLU A 30 24.87 -4.63 -1.28
C GLU A 30 24.92 -5.26 -2.68
N GLU A 31 24.77 -6.57 -2.78
CA GLU A 31 24.77 -7.27 -4.07
C GLU A 31 23.57 -6.89 -4.94
N GLN A 32 22.38 -6.73 -4.32
CA GLN A 32 21.20 -6.23 -5.01
C GLN A 32 21.46 -4.83 -5.60
N LEU A 33 21.98 -3.91 -4.80
CA LEU A 33 22.26 -2.54 -5.24
C LEU A 33 23.37 -2.49 -6.31
N LYS A 34 24.43 -3.30 -6.18
CA LYS A 34 25.49 -3.43 -7.21
C LYS A 34 24.94 -3.94 -8.54
N THR A 35 23.99 -4.88 -8.46
CA THR A 35 23.33 -5.41 -9.67
C THR A 35 22.44 -4.35 -10.31
N LEU A 36 21.64 -3.63 -9.54
CA LEU A 36 20.78 -2.53 -10.03
C LEU A 36 21.63 -1.37 -10.59
N GLN A 37 22.80 -1.09 -10.01
CA GLN A 37 23.71 -0.07 -10.54
C GLN A 37 24.17 -0.39 -11.98
N LYS A 38 24.34 -1.68 -12.33
CA LYS A 38 24.69 -2.07 -13.71
C LYS A 38 23.59 -1.66 -14.67
N PHE A 39 22.31 -1.88 -14.32
CA PHE A 39 21.18 -1.47 -15.17
C PHE A 39 21.07 0.06 -15.33
N ILE A 40 21.42 0.81 -14.28
CA ILE A 40 21.48 2.27 -14.37
C ILE A 40 22.60 2.71 -15.32
N ARG A 41 23.81 2.14 -15.17
CA ARG A 41 24.98 2.44 -16.05
C ARG A 41 24.73 2.08 -17.51
N ASP A 42 24.00 0.97 -17.73
CA ASP A 42 23.60 0.53 -19.08
C ASP A 42 22.48 1.38 -19.67
N GLY A 43 21.95 2.39 -18.95
CA GLY A 43 20.84 3.23 -19.38
C GLY A 43 19.48 2.53 -19.46
N LYS A 44 19.36 1.30 -18.94
CA LYS A 44 18.11 0.51 -18.95
C LYS A 44 17.11 0.98 -17.90
N VAL A 45 17.59 1.52 -16.78
CA VAL A 45 16.83 2.01 -15.64
C VAL A 45 17.39 3.37 -15.23
N ARG A 46 16.53 4.32 -14.88
CA ARG A 46 16.95 5.63 -14.36
C ARG A 46 16.95 5.68 -12.84
N TYR A 47 15.94 5.10 -12.22
CA TYR A 47 15.72 5.13 -10.78
C TYR A 47 15.33 3.75 -10.26
N ILE A 48 15.62 3.48 -9.01
CA ILE A 48 15.26 2.24 -8.33
C ILE A 48 14.32 2.52 -7.16
N ALA A 49 13.43 1.57 -6.89
CA ALA A 49 12.46 1.65 -5.81
C ALA A 49 12.34 0.29 -5.10
N LEU A 50 11.87 0.33 -3.87
CA LEU A 50 11.53 -0.88 -3.12
C LEU A 50 10.03 -1.13 -3.21
N SER A 51 9.63 -2.40 -3.08
CA SER A 51 8.22 -2.79 -3.00
C SER A 51 8.00 -3.67 -1.79
N ASN A 52 6.92 -3.40 -1.05
CA ASN A 52 6.56 -4.11 0.18
C ASN A 52 7.67 -4.10 1.23
N GLU A 53 8.39 -3.00 1.35
CA GLU A 53 9.48 -2.89 2.30
C GLU A 53 9.03 -2.16 3.58
N TRP A 54 9.59 -2.56 4.70
CA TRP A 54 9.32 -2.02 6.01
C TRP A 54 10.32 -0.91 6.38
N PRO A 55 10.01 -0.06 7.39
CA PRO A 55 10.85 1.06 7.77
C PRO A 55 12.32 0.71 7.96
N TRP A 56 12.61 -0.37 8.71
CA TRP A 56 13.99 -0.80 8.93
C TRP A 56 14.70 -1.14 7.62
N GLY A 57 14.04 -1.85 6.71
CA GLY A 57 14.66 -2.25 5.45
C GLY A 57 14.94 -1.07 4.53
N VAL A 58 14.03 -0.10 4.47
CA VAL A 58 14.27 1.13 3.70
C VAL A 58 15.51 1.84 4.23
N MET A 59 15.63 1.99 5.56
CA MET A 59 16.81 2.62 6.17
C MET A 59 18.08 1.82 5.93
N GLU A 60 18.01 0.50 5.97
CA GLU A 60 19.19 -0.35 5.72
C GLU A 60 19.65 -0.28 4.25
N PHE A 61 18.73 -0.28 3.29
CA PHE A 61 19.07 -0.02 1.88
C PHE A 61 19.76 1.33 1.69
N LEU A 62 19.27 2.38 2.34
CA LEU A 62 19.89 3.71 2.28
C LEU A 62 21.27 3.74 2.96
N ARG A 63 21.40 3.08 4.11
CA ARG A 63 22.68 2.99 4.82
C ARG A 63 23.75 2.31 3.96
N VAL A 64 23.44 1.14 3.39
CA VAL A 64 24.34 0.40 2.51
C VAL A 64 24.66 1.19 1.24
N ALA A 65 23.66 1.81 0.62
CA ALA A 65 23.86 2.62 -0.57
C ALA A 65 24.85 3.77 -0.31
N ARG A 66 24.75 4.43 0.85
CA ARG A 66 25.67 5.52 1.23
C ARG A 66 27.08 5.02 1.57
N SER A 67 27.20 3.94 2.36
CA SER A 67 28.49 3.40 2.76
C SER A 67 29.31 2.87 1.57
N GLU A 68 28.65 2.28 0.59
CA GLU A 68 29.28 1.64 -0.58
C GLU A 68 29.24 2.52 -1.85
N ASN A 69 28.80 3.78 -1.74
CA ASN A 69 28.64 4.69 -2.88
C ASN A 69 27.82 4.07 -4.04
N LEU A 70 26.70 3.46 -3.68
CA LEU A 70 25.74 2.81 -4.59
C LEU A 70 24.50 3.70 -4.80
N PRO A 71 23.67 3.41 -5.82
CA PRO A 71 22.47 4.18 -6.08
C PRO A 71 21.50 4.18 -4.90
N LEU A 72 20.97 5.37 -4.56
CA LEU A 72 19.97 5.52 -3.53
C LEU A 72 18.61 5.05 -4.03
N ILE A 73 17.76 4.60 -3.09
CA ILE A 73 16.36 4.30 -3.32
C ILE A 73 15.60 5.61 -3.50
N ASN A 74 14.80 5.72 -4.56
CA ASN A 74 14.06 6.93 -4.89
C ASN A 74 12.59 6.87 -4.45
N ALA A 75 12.03 5.66 -4.30
CA ALA A 75 10.64 5.47 -3.88
C ALA A 75 10.43 4.14 -3.17
N VAL A 76 9.30 4.07 -2.47
CA VAL A 76 8.76 2.81 -1.91
C VAL A 76 7.35 2.62 -2.46
N GLN A 77 7.05 1.42 -2.94
CA GLN A 77 5.71 1.03 -3.38
C GLN A 77 5.10 0.06 -2.38
N ASN A 78 4.18 0.54 -1.55
CA ASN A 78 3.50 -0.26 -0.54
C ASN A 78 1.98 -0.14 -0.64
N SER A 79 1.27 -1.09 -0.05
CA SER A 79 -0.18 -1.05 0.07
C SER A 79 -0.63 0.11 0.97
N TYR A 80 -1.61 0.88 0.50
CA TYR A 80 -2.22 1.95 1.29
C TYR A 80 -3.66 2.19 0.86
N SER A 81 -4.59 2.25 1.82
CA SER A 81 -6.02 2.44 1.58
C SER A 81 -6.73 2.80 2.89
N LEU A 82 -8.02 3.14 2.84
CA LEU A 82 -8.86 3.38 4.03
C LEU A 82 -8.83 2.23 5.07
N ILE A 83 -8.61 0.99 4.63
CA ILE A 83 -8.57 -0.20 5.51
C ILE A 83 -7.17 -0.76 5.72
N ASN A 84 -6.15 -0.09 5.20
CA ASN A 84 -4.74 -0.37 5.45
C ASN A 84 -3.93 0.93 5.45
N ARG A 85 -3.71 1.48 6.63
CA ARG A 85 -2.95 2.70 6.88
C ARG A 85 -1.63 2.43 7.62
N ALA A 86 -1.15 1.18 7.54
CA ALA A 86 0.06 0.74 8.26
C ALA A 86 1.32 1.58 7.90
N ALA A 87 1.39 2.14 6.68
CA ALA A 87 2.47 3.02 6.27
C ALA A 87 2.60 4.29 7.15
N GLU A 88 1.51 4.74 7.78
CA GLU A 88 1.53 5.90 8.68
C GLU A 88 2.32 5.63 9.97
N LEU A 89 2.51 4.33 10.31
CA LEU A 89 3.23 3.90 11.51
C LEU A 89 4.74 3.80 11.24
N GLY A 90 5.40 4.94 11.15
CA GLY A 90 6.85 5.06 11.04
C GLY A 90 7.42 5.17 9.62
N MET A 91 6.75 4.67 8.57
CA MET A 91 7.24 4.84 7.20
C MET A 91 7.20 6.31 6.76
N THR A 92 6.15 7.02 7.08
CA THR A 92 5.96 8.43 6.69
C THR A 92 7.07 9.35 7.20
N GLU A 93 7.61 9.10 8.40
CA GLU A 93 8.75 9.85 8.91
C GLU A 93 10.01 9.64 8.05
N ILE A 94 10.27 8.39 7.63
CA ILE A 94 11.39 8.07 6.74
C ILE A 94 11.21 8.75 5.38
N LEU A 95 10.02 8.65 4.79
CA LEU A 95 9.73 9.29 3.51
C LEU A 95 10.01 10.80 3.55
N PHE A 96 9.59 11.47 4.63
CA PHE A 96 9.81 12.89 4.83
C PHE A 96 11.31 13.25 4.99
N ARG A 97 12.01 12.55 5.91
CA ARG A 97 13.41 12.85 6.23
C ARG A 97 14.35 12.51 5.09
N GLU A 98 14.11 11.39 4.41
CA GLU A 98 14.94 10.87 3.34
C GLU A 98 14.53 11.38 1.95
N LYS A 99 13.44 12.13 1.84
CA LYS A 99 12.86 12.66 0.59
C LYS A 99 12.60 11.58 -0.45
N ILE A 100 12.01 10.48 0.00
CA ILE A 100 11.67 9.32 -0.83
C ILE A 100 10.19 9.40 -1.23
N GLY A 101 9.88 9.09 -2.49
CA GLY A 101 8.52 8.99 -2.97
C GLY A 101 7.79 7.76 -2.44
N PHE A 102 6.46 7.86 -2.31
CA PHE A 102 5.60 6.74 -1.92
C PHE A 102 4.55 6.48 -3.00
N PHE A 103 4.52 5.26 -3.51
CA PHE A 103 3.54 4.80 -4.49
C PHE A 103 2.54 3.89 -3.80
N ALA A 104 1.32 4.40 -3.62
CA ALA A 104 0.24 3.66 -2.98
C ALA A 104 -0.39 2.66 -3.96
N TYR A 105 -0.27 1.36 -3.70
CA TYR A 105 -1.00 0.35 -4.46
C TYR A 105 -2.20 -0.20 -3.68
N SER A 106 -3.16 -0.78 -4.41
CA SER A 106 -4.42 -1.31 -3.88
C SER A 106 -5.27 -0.28 -3.10
N PRO A 107 -5.41 0.96 -3.56
CA PRO A 107 -6.19 1.98 -2.87
C PRO A 107 -7.66 1.60 -2.71
N LEU A 108 -8.18 0.74 -3.61
CA LEU A 108 -9.54 0.18 -3.56
C LEU A 108 -9.61 -1.21 -2.91
N ALA A 109 -8.53 -1.67 -2.25
CA ALA A 109 -8.50 -2.95 -1.53
C ALA A 109 -9.08 -4.12 -2.35
N PHE A 110 -8.60 -4.30 -3.60
CA PHE A 110 -9.06 -5.33 -4.55
C PHE A 110 -10.56 -5.26 -4.85
N GLY A 111 -11.16 -4.09 -4.73
CA GLY A 111 -12.58 -3.84 -5.01
C GLY A 111 -13.48 -3.86 -3.76
N HIS A 112 -12.96 -4.13 -2.56
CA HIS A 112 -13.75 -3.99 -1.32
C HIS A 112 -14.22 -2.55 -1.12
N LEU A 113 -13.35 -1.58 -1.34
CA LEU A 113 -13.65 -0.15 -1.21
C LEU A 113 -14.40 0.45 -2.42
N THR A 114 -15.01 -0.38 -3.25
CA THR A 114 -16.10 0.03 -4.15
C THR A 114 -17.48 -0.24 -3.55
N GLY A 115 -17.55 -0.92 -2.41
CA GLY A 115 -18.78 -1.36 -1.78
C GLY A 115 -19.47 -2.54 -2.47
N LYS A 116 -19.04 -2.96 -3.66
CA LYS A 116 -19.75 -3.93 -4.49
C LYS A 116 -20.01 -5.28 -3.81
N TYR A 117 -19.07 -5.77 -2.99
CA TYR A 117 -19.24 -7.06 -2.30
C TYR A 117 -20.19 -6.99 -1.09
N ILE A 118 -20.41 -5.78 -0.55
CA ILE A 118 -21.44 -5.53 0.48
C ILE A 118 -22.81 -5.38 -0.17
N LEU A 119 -22.90 -4.59 -1.24
CA LEU A 119 -24.17 -4.33 -1.95
C LEU A 119 -24.67 -5.57 -2.70
N ASN A 120 -23.77 -6.38 -3.24
CA ASN A 120 -24.08 -7.64 -3.91
C ASN A 120 -23.06 -8.73 -3.54
N PRO A 121 -23.33 -9.57 -2.52
CA PRO A 121 -22.41 -10.64 -2.08
C PRO A 121 -22.08 -11.68 -3.16
N LYS A 122 -22.85 -11.76 -4.26
CA LYS A 122 -22.59 -12.64 -5.40
C LYS A 122 -21.82 -11.96 -6.52
N GLU A 123 -21.39 -10.70 -6.33
CA GLU A 123 -20.66 -9.94 -7.33
C GLU A 123 -19.32 -10.59 -7.65
N LYS A 124 -19.04 -10.72 -8.95
CA LYS A 124 -17.75 -11.26 -9.43
C LYS A 124 -16.69 -10.18 -9.45
N GLY A 125 -15.51 -10.54 -9.02
CA GLY A 125 -14.36 -9.64 -9.03
C GLY A 125 -13.08 -10.37 -8.65
N ARG A 126 -11.98 -9.64 -8.52
CA ARG A 126 -10.65 -10.22 -8.30
C ARG A 126 -10.61 -11.20 -7.12
N VAL A 127 -11.28 -10.88 -6.00
CA VAL A 127 -11.27 -11.71 -4.79
C VAL A 127 -12.16 -12.94 -4.89
N THR A 128 -13.17 -12.92 -5.74
CA THR A 128 -14.11 -14.04 -5.93
C THR A 128 -13.74 -14.95 -7.12
N LEU A 129 -12.88 -14.48 -8.02
CA LEU A 129 -12.42 -15.24 -9.20
C LEU A 129 -11.14 -16.03 -8.95
N PHE A 130 -10.34 -15.61 -7.96
CA PHE A 130 -9.05 -16.24 -7.64
C PHE A 130 -9.05 -16.65 -6.17
N GLU A 131 -9.43 -17.87 -5.90
CA GLU A 131 -9.51 -18.43 -4.55
C GLU A 131 -8.16 -18.33 -3.82
N GLY A 132 -8.19 -17.88 -2.57
CA GLY A 132 -6.99 -17.73 -1.73
C GLY A 132 -6.08 -16.55 -2.06
N TYR A 133 -6.33 -15.82 -3.16
CA TYR A 133 -5.48 -14.71 -3.59
C TYR A 133 -5.53 -13.48 -2.66
N ALA A 134 -6.60 -13.30 -1.95
CA ALA A 134 -6.86 -12.07 -1.20
C ALA A 134 -7.15 -12.29 0.29
N LYS A 135 -6.56 -13.31 0.90
CA LYS A 135 -6.80 -13.73 2.29
C LYS A 135 -6.71 -12.60 3.33
N ARG A 136 -5.93 -11.56 3.09
CA ARG A 136 -5.86 -10.40 4.00
C ARG A 136 -7.20 -9.67 4.14
N PHE A 137 -8.09 -9.77 3.15
CA PHE A 137 -9.41 -9.16 3.15
C PHE A 137 -10.51 -10.06 3.70
N ASP A 138 -10.20 -11.34 4.00
CA ASP A 138 -11.16 -12.29 4.59
C ASP A 138 -11.29 -12.13 6.13
N LYS A 139 -10.54 -11.17 6.71
CA LYS A 139 -10.58 -10.90 8.14
C LYS A 139 -11.92 -10.31 8.57
N PRO A 140 -12.48 -10.71 9.74
CA PRO A 140 -13.82 -10.26 10.17
C PRO A 140 -14.00 -8.74 10.28
N GLY A 141 -12.92 -8.01 10.55
CA GLY A 141 -12.93 -6.54 10.63
C GLY A 141 -13.09 -5.83 9.29
N VAL A 142 -12.81 -6.52 8.17
CA VAL A 142 -12.84 -5.89 6.83
C VAL A 142 -14.27 -5.54 6.39
N PRO A 143 -15.25 -6.47 6.39
CA PRO A 143 -16.63 -6.13 6.06
C PRO A 143 -17.19 -5.01 6.93
N LEU A 144 -16.94 -5.06 8.25
CA LEU A 144 -17.41 -4.04 9.18
C LEU A 144 -16.86 -2.64 8.84
N ALA A 145 -15.56 -2.54 8.53
CA ALA A 145 -14.97 -1.27 8.15
C ALA A 145 -15.52 -0.77 6.82
N VAL A 146 -15.63 -1.66 5.83
CA VAL A 146 -16.18 -1.30 4.49
C VAL A 146 -17.63 -0.83 4.59
N GLU A 147 -18.47 -1.47 5.40
CA GLU A 147 -19.86 -1.02 5.65
C GLU A 147 -19.92 0.39 6.26
N LYS A 148 -19.03 0.69 7.24
CA LYS A 148 -18.96 2.02 7.83
C LYS A 148 -18.56 3.08 6.81
N TYR A 149 -17.52 2.82 6.01
CA TYR A 149 -17.10 3.73 4.95
C TYR A 149 -18.15 3.88 3.84
N LEU A 150 -18.87 2.79 3.50
CA LEU A 150 -19.96 2.86 2.52
C LEU A 150 -21.11 3.77 3.02
N LYS A 151 -21.52 3.63 4.28
CA LYS A 151 -22.53 4.51 4.89
C LYS A 151 -22.06 5.97 4.92
N LEU A 152 -20.79 6.18 5.28
CA LEU A 152 -20.22 7.52 5.28
C LEU A 152 -20.21 8.14 3.87
N SER A 153 -19.80 7.38 2.85
CA SER A 153 -19.78 7.90 1.48
C SER A 153 -21.19 8.27 0.98
N GLN A 154 -22.20 7.48 1.34
CA GLN A 154 -23.61 7.77 1.04
C GLN A 154 -24.13 9.03 1.75
N GLN A 155 -23.71 9.25 3.00
CA GLN A 155 -24.05 10.46 3.77
C GLN A 155 -23.56 11.74 3.08
N TYR A 156 -22.40 11.66 2.43
CA TYR A 156 -21.79 12.77 1.70
C TYR A 156 -22.05 12.73 0.17
N GLU A 157 -23.05 11.98 -0.26
CA GLU A 157 -23.51 11.89 -1.66
C GLU A 157 -22.39 11.58 -2.68
N MET A 158 -21.39 10.78 -2.26
CA MET A 158 -20.32 10.34 -3.14
C MET A 158 -20.22 8.81 -3.19
N SER A 159 -19.55 8.27 -4.21
CA SER A 159 -19.26 6.84 -4.24
C SER A 159 -18.15 6.49 -3.24
N LEU A 160 -18.17 5.26 -2.70
CA LEU A 160 -17.09 4.77 -1.86
C LEU A 160 -15.75 4.72 -2.64
N THR A 161 -15.79 4.46 -3.95
CA THR A 161 -14.61 4.52 -4.83
C THR A 161 -14.00 5.92 -4.82
N GLN A 162 -14.81 6.95 -5.02
CA GLN A 162 -14.35 8.34 -4.97
C GLN A 162 -13.74 8.66 -3.61
N MET A 163 -14.47 8.40 -2.51
CA MET A 163 -13.97 8.66 -1.17
C MET A 163 -12.61 7.97 -0.90
N ALA A 164 -12.50 6.69 -1.24
CA ALA A 164 -11.30 5.91 -0.99
C ALA A 164 -10.08 6.41 -1.80
N LEU A 165 -10.29 6.72 -3.08
CA LEU A 165 -9.21 7.23 -3.93
C LEU A 165 -8.82 8.66 -3.56
N SER A 166 -9.78 9.55 -3.35
CA SER A 166 -9.51 10.94 -2.93
C SER A 166 -8.77 10.99 -1.60
N PHE A 167 -9.13 10.12 -0.64
CA PHE A 167 -8.41 10.00 0.62
C PHE A 167 -6.94 9.63 0.41
N VAL A 168 -6.65 8.60 -0.40
CA VAL A 168 -5.27 8.19 -0.66
C VAL A 168 -4.48 9.27 -1.40
N MET A 169 -5.09 9.89 -2.40
CA MET A 169 -4.47 10.93 -3.22
C MET A 169 -4.22 12.23 -2.47
N SER A 170 -5.00 12.53 -1.42
CA SER A 170 -4.83 13.72 -0.60
C SER A 170 -3.72 13.61 0.45
N GLN A 171 -3.17 12.42 0.67
CA GLN A 171 -2.13 12.25 1.68
C GLN A 171 -0.81 12.89 1.25
N TRP A 172 -0.25 13.74 2.08
CA TRP A 172 0.97 14.51 1.80
C TRP A 172 2.18 13.66 1.40
N PHE A 173 2.25 12.41 1.85
CA PHE A 173 3.35 11.49 1.57
C PHE A 173 3.14 10.65 0.31
N VAL A 174 1.94 10.62 -0.27
CA VAL A 174 1.64 9.84 -1.47
C VAL A 174 2.05 10.61 -2.72
N THR A 175 3.09 10.13 -3.37
CA THR A 175 3.59 10.71 -4.62
C THR A 175 2.73 10.30 -5.81
N SER A 176 2.25 9.05 -5.81
CA SER A 176 1.39 8.51 -6.87
C SER A 176 0.52 7.38 -6.35
N THR A 177 -0.71 7.33 -6.83
CA THR A 177 -1.68 6.26 -6.52
C THR A 177 -1.82 5.34 -7.72
N ILE A 178 -1.55 4.04 -7.49
CA ILE A 178 -1.60 3.03 -8.54
C ILE A 178 -3.02 2.48 -8.61
N VAL A 179 -3.69 2.76 -9.71
CA VAL A 179 -5.04 2.30 -9.98
C VAL A 179 -5.08 1.32 -11.14
N GLY A 180 -6.09 0.45 -11.15
CA GLY A 180 -6.39 -0.45 -12.26
C GLY A 180 -7.87 -0.39 -12.60
N ALA A 181 -8.20 -0.52 -13.89
CA ALA A 181 -9.55 -0.55 -14.38
C ALA A 181 -9.69 -1.61 -15.48
N THR A 182 -10.83 -2.30 -15.50
CA THR A 182 -11.19 -3.26 -16.57
C THR A 182 -12.30 -2.71 -17.47
N LYS A 183 -12.89 -1.57 -17.08
CA LYS A 183 -13.95 -0.87 -17.82
C LYS A 183 -13.62 0.62 -17.89
N LEU A 184 -14.00 1.27 -18.99
CA LEU A 184 -13.80 2.71 -19.18
C LEU A 184 -14.48 3.55 -18.09
N SER A 185 -15.68 3.14 -17.64
CA SER A 185 -16.38 3.82 -16.55
C SER A 185 -15.59 3.84 -15.25
N GLN A 186 -14.93 2.72 -14.90
CA GLN A 186 -14.04 2.66 -13.73
C GLN A 186 -12.84 3.60 -13.86
N LEU A 187 -12.24 3.66 -15.06
CA LEU A 187 -11.11 4.55 -15.28
C LEU A 187 -11.53 6.03 -15.15
N LYS A 188 -12.70 6.39 -15.69
CA LYS A 188 -13.27 7.74 -15.54
C LYS A 188 -13.46 8.09 -14.08
N GLU A 189 -14.14 7.25 -13.31
CA GLU A 189 -14.35 7.43 -11.87
C GLU A 189 -13.03 7.57 -11.10
N ASN A 190 -12.03 6.73 -11.43
CA ASN A 190 -10.71 6.81 -10.81
C ASN A 190 -10.00 8.15 -11.10
N VAL A 191 -10.13 8.68 -12.33
CA VAL A 191 -9.54 9.98 -12.71
C VAL A 191 -10.31 11.14 -12.05
N GLU A 192 -11.63 11.08 -12.02
CA GLU A 192 -12.48 12.10 -11.38
C GLU A 192 -12.19 12.22 -9.88
N ALA A 193 -11.88 11.12 -9.22
CA ALA A 193 -11.49 11.10 -7.80
C ALA A 193 -10.26 11.98 -7.51
N TYR A 194 -9.35 12.18 -8.46
CA TYR A 194 -8.19 13.05 -8.30
C TYR A 194 -8.59 14.53 -8.09
N SER A 195 -9.67 14.95 -8.72
CA SER A 195 -10.18 16.32 -8.61
C SER A 195 -11.16 16.51 -7.43
N THR A 196 -11.53 15.42 -6.75
CA THR A 196 -12.47 15.45 -5.63
C THR A 196 -11.72 15.84 -4.35
N GLN A 197 -12.07 16.98 -3.77
CA GLN A 197 -11.56 17.41 -2.48
C GLN A 197 -12.46 16.91 -1.35
N LEU A 198 -11.86 16.26 -0.36
CA LEU A 198 -12.55 15.88 0.87
C LEU A 198 -12.50 17.04 1.85
N SER A 199 -13.65 17.42 2.42
CA SER A 199 -13.70 18.44 3.47
C SER A 199 -13.05 17.94 4.76
N ASP A 200 -12.66 18.87 5.63
CA ASP A 200 -12.11 18.54 6.95
C ASP A 200 -13.09 17.69 7.78
N GLU A 201 -14.38 17.87 7.59
CA GLU A 201 -15.44 17.10 8.24
C GLU A 201 -15.41 15.65 7.76
N ILE A 202 -15.32 15.41 6.44
CA ILE A 202 -15.20 14.06 5.86
C ILE A 202 -13.92 13.38 6.37
N LEU A 203 -12.80 14.10 6.37
CA LEU A 203 -11.52 13.56 6.85
C LEU A 203 -11.58 13.19 8.33
N LYS A 204 -12.25 13.98 9.15
CA LYS A 204 -12.49 13.70 10.58
C LYS A 204 -13.36 12.44 10.76
N ASP A 205 -14.40 12.29 9.96
CA ASP A 205 -15.27 11.12 10.04
C ASP A 205 -14.56 9.85 9.54
N ILE A 206 -13.73 9.96 8.51
CA ILE A 206 -12.84 8.88 8.07
C ILE A 206 -11.90 8.47 9.22
N GLU A 207 -11.31 9.44 9.94
CA GLU A 207 -10.44 9.17 11.07
C GLU A 207 -11.20 8.48 12.21
N ASN A 208 -12.42 8.92 12.53
CA ASN A 208 -13.28 8.29 13.54
C ASN A 208 -13.56 6.81 13.21
N ILE A 209 -13.80 6.47 11.94
CA ILE A 209 -13.97 5.07 11.51
C ILE A 209 -12.65 4.32 11.64
N HIS A 210 -11.53 4.92 11.25
CA HIS A 210 -10.21 4.29 11.35
C HIS A 210 -9.86 3.91 12.79
N LEU A 211 -10.11 4.81 13.75
CA LEU A 211 -9.86 4.54 15.17
C LEU A 211 -10.72 3.39 15.72
N GLN A 212 -11.92 3.17 15.18
CA GLN A 212 -12.78 2.04 15.56
C GLN A 212 -12.40 0.72 14.87
N CYS A 213 -11.81 0.80 13.68
CA CYS A 213 -11.47 -0.35 12.82
C CYS A 213 -10.04 -0.21 12.29
N MET A 214 -9.07 -0.12 13.20
CA MET A 214 -7.69 0.17 12.85
C MET A 214 -7.05 -0.95 12.02
N ASN A 215 -6.63 -0.62 10.79
CA ASN A 215 -5.90 -1.51 9.88
C ASN A 215 -6.48 -2.94 9.77
N PRO A 216 -7.74 -3.14 9.41
CA PRO A 216 -8.32 -4.48 9.35
C PRO A 216 -7.71 -5.36 8.25
N ALA A 217 -7.02 -4.77 7.27
CA ALA A 217 -6.40 -5.48 6.14
C ALA A 217 -4.94 -5.02 5.89
N PRO A 218 -4.05 -5.09 6.90
CA PRO A 218 -2.67 -4.65 6.76
C PRO A 218 -1.87 -5.51 5.80
#